data_99bfb89a20c328e574420d9d8eb3a874
#
_entry.id   99bfb89a20c328e574420d9d8eb3a874
#
_cell.length_a   1.000
_cell.length_b   1.000
_cell.length_c   1.000
_cell.angle_alpha   90.00
_cell.angle_beta   90.00
_cell.angle_gamma   90.00
#
_symmetry.space_group_name_H-M   'P 1'
#
loop_
_entity.id
_entity.type
_entity.pdbx_description
1 polymer ?
#
loop_
_entity_poly.entity_id
_entity_poly.type
_entity_poly.pdbx_seq_one_letter_code
_entity_poly.pdbx_strand_id
1 'polypeptide(L)'
;MRKGTVRSILMLGIFYFVFLGAEYYFDNMMAFVTDADGVVLAQSYVLGSSVLGFLLYAPMEKMLPAKIKRLFWSVSSVAVILMFFFIKIHSGYGHTLRAGLFLFLLLGYFGSGVHYLVAQTFAAEIETEKSHLARTVGCAYAFGILLQFINNNCISSVAAQVIFLCLAFAVMEGLFMVKAQQIETQGETHSVIEADGAARKTGMLLIFIVALMTFIFATLDNAVTLIHAGGGADIGQWPRLLLACSGLLAGFLYDIKKGAYQNIIMYCVMMLSTICVVVITCGGPFLLGLVVFYLSAGFFSIYFASSFMRLSYAMKEGKLWAGLGRAVNNLCAVGTASMSLTLLHSPSYVTIVIALVLFAITSVLIFVYQRAGDQMRWKQENAILSQEAQKTEKILETHKKNEEEWLALFAQEFSLTPREVEVLSCMLHSEDNVTEMATQLAISRAALYRHISNMNEKTNTKARIGLLQFYYAWMQEK
;
A
#
# COMPACT_ATOMS: atom_id res chain seq x y z
N MET A 1 -10.06 2.43 -16.52
CA MET A 1 -8.87 2.27 -15.63
C MET A 1 -7.78 3.21 -16.08
N ARG A 2 -7.12 3.92 -15.14
CA ARG A 2 -5.96 4.78 -15.49
C ARG A 2 -4.80 3.90 -16.01
N LYS A 3 -4.02 4.38 -16.99
CA LYS A 3 -2.88 3.64 -17.56
C LYS A 3 -1.89 3.13 -16.49
N GLY A 4 -1.71 3.88 -15.40
CA GLY A 4 -0.87 3.50 -14.26
C GLY A 4 -1.37 2.26 -13.50
N THR A 5 -2.68 2.14 -13.28
CA THR A 5 -3.32 1.00 -12.61
C THR A 5 -3.13 -0.29 -13.40
N VAL A 6 -3.35 -0.26 -14.73
CA VAL A 6 -3.16 -1.44 -15.60
C VAL A 6 -1.71 -1.93 -15.54
N ARG A 7 -0.75 -1.00 -15.63
CA ARG A 7 0.68 -1.35 -15.54
C ARG A 7 1.04 -1.96 -14.19
N SER A 8 0.49 -1.42 -13.10
CA SER A 8 0.69 -1.97 -11.75
C SER A 8 0.12 -3.37 -11.61
N ILE A 9 -1.08 -3.65 -12.16
CA ILE A 9 -1.69 -4.99 -12.18
C ILE A 9 -0.80 -5.96 -12.96
N LEU A 10 -0.35 -5.58 -14.14
CA LEU A 10 0.49 -6.45 -14.98
C LEU A 10 1.83 -6.73 -14.30
N MET A 11 2.54 -5.70 -13.83
CA MET A 11 3.86 -5.84 -13.20
C MET A 11 3.79 -6.72 -11.94
N LEU A 12 2.87 -6.42 -11.02
CA LEU A 12 2.71 -7.19 -9.78
C LEU A 12 2.13 -8.59 -10.05
N GLY A 13 1.22 -8.74 -11.00
CA GLY A 13 0.65 -10.02 -11.36
C GLY A 13 1.66 -10.97 -12.01
N ILE A 14 2.51 -10.45 -12.90
CA ILE A 14 3.62 -11.23 -13.45
C ILE A 14 4.63 -11.59 -12.36
N PHE A 15 4.91 -10.68 -11.41
CA PHE A 15 5.74 -11.02 -10.25
C PHE A 15 5.14 -12.19 -9.46
N TYR A 16 3.86 -12.17 -9.13
CA TYR A 16 3.20 -13.30 -8.45
C TYR A 16 3.28 -14.59 -9.27
N PHE A 17 3.06 -14.51 -10.58
CA PHE A 17 3.21 -15.66 -11.48
C PHE A 17 4.63 -16.25 -11.40
N VAL A 18 5.66 -15.42 -11.52
CA VAL A 18 7.06 -15.88 -11.52
C VAL A 18 7.43 -16.43 -10.15
N PHE A 19 7.07 -15.76 -9.06
CA PHE A 19 7.41 -16.17 -7.70
C PHE A 19 6.76 -17.51 -7.33
N LEU A 20 5.44 -17.61 -7.48
CA LEU A 20 4.68 -18.82 -7.16
C LEU A 20 4.91 -19.95 -8.19
N GLY A 21 5.19 -19.60 -9.44
CA GLY A 21 5.58 -20.56 -10.47
C GLY A 21 6.97 -21.14 -10.22
N ALA A 22 7.92 -20.31 -9.73
CA ALA A 22 9.23 -20.76 -9.32
C ALA A 22 9.15 -21.71 -8.11
N GLU A 23 8.28 -21.41 -7.14
CA GLU A 23 8.02 -22.25 -5.97
C GLU A 23 7.49 -23.64 -6.39
N TYR A 24 6.42 -23.67 -7.18
CA TYR A 24 5.86 -24.93 -7.70
C TYR A 24 6.88 -25.72 -8.53
N TYR A 25 7.66 -25.05 -9.37
CA TYR A 25 8.72 -25.69 -10.16
C TYR A 25 9.82 -26.27 -9.28
N PHE A 26 10.25 -25.52 -8.26
CA PHE A 26 11.26 -25.97 -7.30
C PHE A 26 10.79 -27.19 -6.50
N ASP A 27 9.57 -27.18 -5.99
CA ASP A 27 8.98 -28.29 -5.22
C ASP A 27 8.91 -29.56 -6.07
N ASN A 28 8.50 -29.46 -7.33
CA ASN A 28 8.48 -30.57 -8.26
C ASN A 28 9.89 -31.12 -8.52
N MET A 29 10.92 -30.26 -8.63
CA MET A 29 12.29 -30.72 -8.82
C MET A 29 12.85 -31.35 -7.53
N MET A 30 12.49 -30.83 -6.37
CA MET A 30 12.90 -31.41 -5.07
C MET A 30 12.25 -32.78 -4.84
N ALA A 31 11.03 -33.01 -5.25
CA ALA A 31 10.31 -34.29 -5.13
C ALA A 31 11.04 -35.46 -5.86
N PHE A 32 11.90 -35.17 -6.84
CA PHE A 32 12.74 -36.20 -7.49
C PHE A 32 13.97 -36.59 -6.67
N VAL A 33 14.36 -35.81 -5.66
CA VAL A 33 15.66 -35.96 -4.95
C VAL A 33 15.52 -36.09 -3.44
N THR A 34 14.30 -35.98 -2.89
CA THR A 34 14.02 -36.16 -1.46
C THR A 34 12.58 -36.62 -1.25
N ASP A 35 12.24 -36.99 0.00
CA ASP A 35 10.86 -37.32 0.42
C ASP A 35 9.99 -36.12 0.61
N ALA A 36 8.70 -36.33 0.91
CA ALA A 36 7.70 -35.26 1.05
C ALA A 36 8.04 -34.27 2.17
N ASP A 37 8.51 -34.74 3.31
CA ASP A 37 8.96 -33.90 4.42
C ASP A 37 10.15 -33.04 4.02
N GLY A 38 11.09 -33.63 3.29
CA GLY A 38 12.25 -32.95 2.73
C GLY A 38 11.86 -31.85 1.71
N VAL A 39 10.81 -32.05 0.91
CA VAL A 39 10.27 -31.02 0.00
C VAL A 39 9.74 -29.83 0.81
N VAL A 40 8.92 -30.07 1.84
CA VAL A 40 8.37 -29.00 2.71
C VAL A 40 9.47 -28.21 3.40
N LEU A 41 10.50 -28.90 3.91
CA LEU A 41 11.65 -28.23 4.54
C LEU A 41 12.47 -27.43 3.53
N ALA A 42 12.74 -27.98 2.34
CA ALA A 42 13.47 -27.27 1.31
C ALA A 42 12.70 -26.04 0.80
N GLN A 43 11.39 -26.15 0.59
CA GLN A 43 10.51 -25.03 0.26
C GLN A 43 10.60 -23.93 1.32
N SER A 44 10.54 -24.28 2.60
CA SER A 44 10.66 -23.30 3.68
C SER A 44 12.02 -22.58 3.64
N TYR A 45 13.13 -23.26 3.37
CA TYR A 45 14.45 -22.62 3.27
C TYR A 45 14.56 -21.66 2.09
N VAL A 46 14.01 -21.97 0.92
CA VAL A 46 14.04 -21.06 -0.23
C VAL A 46 13.13 -19.86 0.00
N LEU A 47 11.98 -20.04 0.64
CA LEU A 47 11.12 -18.92 1.07
C LEU A 47 11.86 -18.03 2.08
N GLY A 48 12.59 -18.61 3.04
CA GLY A 48 13.46 -17.89 3.97
C GLY A 48 14.55 -17.08 3.28
N SER A 49 15.18 -17.64 2.24
CA SER A 49 16.17 -16.92 1.43
C SER A 49 15.55 -15.69 0.74
N SER A 50 14.31 -15.76 0.30
CA SER A 50 13.62 -14.62 -0.30
C SER A 50 13.46 -13.45 0.67
N VAL A 51 13.36 -13.72 1.98
CA VAL A 51 13.28 -12.68 3.03
C VAL A 51 14.50 -11.76 2.98
N LEU A 52 15.70 -12.36 2.85
CA LEU A 52 16.92 -11.57 2.71
C LEU A 52 16.86 -10.66 1.48
N GLY A 53 16.33 -11.16 0.36
CA GLY A 53 16.11 -10.37 -0.84
C GLY A 53 15.17 -9.17 -0.59
N PHE A 54 14.02 -9.41 0.03
CA PHE A 54 13.06 -8.35 0.37
C PHE A 54 13.68 -7.27 1.27
N LEU A 55 14.51 -7.67 2.24
CA LEU A 55 15.17 -6.75 3.17
C LEU A 55 16.35 -6.00 2.54
N LEU A 56 17.06 -6.60 1.59
CA LEU A 56 18.23 -5.99 0.94
C LEU A 56 17.88 -4.89 -0.04
N TYR A 57 16.67 -4.86 -0.60
CA TYR A 57 16.28 -3.87 -1.61
C TYR A 57 16.43 -2.43 -1.11
N ALA A 58 15.84 -2.09 0.04
CA ALA A 58 15.84 -0.72 0.56
C ALA A 58 17.25 -0.19 0.88
N PRO A 59 18.14 -0.91 1.60
CA PRO A 59 19.51 -0.44 1.83
C PRO A 59 20.33 -0.34 0.54
N MET A 60 20.19 -1.28 -0.41
CA MET A 60 20.89 -1.19 -1.68
C MET A 60 20.45 0.00 -2.51
N GLU A 61 19.15 0.29 -2.53
CA GLU A 61 18.62 1.50 -3.17
C GLU A 61 19.14 2.80 -2.53
N LYS A 62 19.47 2.80 -1.26
CA LYS A 62 19.99 3.96 -0.56
C LYS A 62 21.50 4.13 -0.71
N MET A 63 22.26 3.04 -0.69
CA MET A 63 23.72 3.05 -0.62
C MET A 63 24.41 3.07 -1.99
N LEU A 64 23.80 2.48 -3.03
CA LEU A 64 24.45 2.32 -4.32
C LEU A 64 24.24 3.52 -5.24
N PRO A 65 25.28 3.98 -5.96
CA PRO A 65 25.13 4.97 -7.05
C PRO A 65 24.25 4.44 -8.19
N ALA A 66 23.54 5.32 -8.89
CA ALA A 66 22.58 4.97 -9.96
C ALA A 66 23.16 4.05 -11.07
N LYS A 67 24.43 4.22 -11.45
CA LYS A 67 25.10 3.36 -12.42
C LYS A 67 25.29 1.93 -11.89
N ILE A 68 25.70 1.78 -10.61
CA ILE A 68 25.93 0.48 -9.98
C ILE A 68 24.58 -0.22 -9.74
N LYS A 69 23.53 0.50 -9.35
CA LYS A 69 22.18 -0.06 -9.22
C LYS A 69 21.71 -0.68 -10.53
N ARG A 70 21.83 0.04 -11.65
CA ARG A 70 21.43 -0.48 -12.96
C ARG A 70 22.23 -1.72 -13.35
N LEU A 71 23.55 -1.70 -13.14
CA LEU A 71 24.40 -2.87 -13.41
C LEU A 71 24.00 -4.06 -12.55
N PHE A 72 23.87 -3.85 -11.22
CA PHE A 72 23.44 -4.89 -10.28
C PHE A 72 22.08 -5.48 -10.68
N TRP A 73 21.13 -4.62 -11.03
CA TRP A 73 19.80 -5.04 -11.49
C TRP A 73 19.89 -5.92 -12.74
N SER A 74 20.64 -5.49 -13.76
CA SER A 74 20.81 -6.27 -15.00
C SER A 74 21.52 -7.60 -14.79
N VAL A 75 22.58 -7.62 -13.98
CA VAL A 75 23.30 -8.87 -13.65
C VAL A 75 22.40 -9.82 -12.87
N SER A 76 21.63 -9.30 -11.90
CA SER A 76 20.69 -10.10 -11.12
C SER A 76 19.56 -10.66 -11.97
N SER A 77 19.07 -9.92 -12.96
CA SER A 77 18.05 -10.40 -13.92
C SER A 77 18.55 -11.56 -14.76
N VAL A 78 19.78 -11.46 -15.27
CA VAL A 78 20.42 -12.59 -15.99
C VAL A 78 20.60 -13.79 -15.05
N ALA A 79 21.02 -13.56 -13.81
CA ALA A 79 21.23 -14.63 -12.82
C ALA A 79 19.89 -15.35 -12.50
N VAL A 80 18.76 -14.67 -12.40
CA VAL A 80 17.43 -15.31 -12.21
C VAL A 80 17.16 -16.29 -13.35
N ILE A 81 17.34 -15.86 -14.60
CA ILE A 81 17.11 -16.72 -15.78
C ILE A 81 18.03 -17.93 -15.76
N LEU A 82 19.31 -17.73 -15.47
CA LEU A 82 20.28 -18.83 -15.38
C LEU A 82 19.94 -19.82 -14.28
N MET A 83 19.45 -19.37 -13.12
CA MET A 83 19.09 -20.26 -12.01
C MET A 83 17.89 -21.15 -12.34
N PHE A 84 16.91 -20.69 -13.10
CA PHE A 84 15.83 -21.55 -13.58
C PHE A 84 16.36 -22.74 -14.42
N PHE A 85 17.32 -22.51 -15.31
CA PHE A 85 17.94 -23.58 -16.09
C PHE A 85 18.89 -24.43 -15.24
N PHE A 86 19.61 -23.84 -14.29
CA PHE A 86 20.53 -24.55 -13.42
C PHE A 86 19.81 -25.58 -12.53
N ILE A 87 18.66 -25.24 -11.97
CA ILE A 87 17.80 -26.16 -11.19
C ILE A 87 17.45 -27.39 -12.03
N LYS A 88 17.21 -27.26 -13.32
CA LYS A 88 16.86 -28.37 -14.21
C LYS A 88 18.02 -29.27 -14.56
N ILE A 89 19.22 -28.71 -14.76
CA ILE A 89 20.37 -29.44 -15.29
C ILE A 89 21.06 -30.30 -14.20
N HIS A 90 21.05 -29.83 -12.95
CA HIS A 90 21.76 -30.45 -11.84
C HIS A 90 20.77 -31.18 -10.91
N SER A 91 20.69 -32.50 -11.10
CA SER A 91 19.79 -33.38 -10.35
C SER A 91 20.45 -33.91 -9.06
N GLY A 92 20.52 -33.13 -8.02
CA GLY A 92 21.00 -33.57 -6.71
C GLY A 92 20.51 -32.60 -5.62
N TYR A 93 20.08 -33.12 -4.46
CA TYR A 93 19.49 -32.34 -3.38
C TYR A 93 20.26 -31.06 -3.08
N GLY A 94 21.55 -31.13 -2.78
CA GLY A 94 22.36 -29.99 -2.40
C GLY A 94 22.57 -28.95 -3.53
N HIS A 95 22.56 -29.36 -4.79
CA HIS A 95 22.67 -28.47 -5.93
C HIS A 95 21.34 -27.75 -6.20
N THR A 96 20.24 -28.50 -6.24
CA THR A 96 18.89 -27.97 -6.42
C THR A 96 18.53 -26.97 -5.32
N LEU A 97 18.83 -27.32 -4.06
CA LEU A 97 18.58 -26.43 -2.92
C LEU A 97 19.39 -25.13 -3.03
N ARG A 98 20.70 -25.18 -3.32
CA ARG A 98 21.53 -23.96 -3.46
C ARG A 98 21.07 -23.05 -4.60
N ALA A 99 20.71 -23.63 -5.74
CA ALA A 99 20.17 -22.88 -6.85
C ALA A 99 18.82 -22.23 -6.50
N GLY A 100 17.94 -22.96 -5.80
CA GLY A 100 16.68 -22.43 -5.28
C GLY A 100 16.90 -21.29 -4.28
N LEU A 101 17.79 -21.45 -3.30
CA LEU A 101 18.12 -20.40 -2.33
C LEU A 101 18.56 -19.11 -3.02
N PHE A 102 19.42 -19.21 -4.04
CA PHE A 102 19.90 -18.04 -4.76
C PHE A 102 18.82 -17.43 -5.65
N LEU A 103 18.01 -18.26 -6.33
CA LEU A 103 16.86 -17.79 -7.12
C LEU A 103 15.88 -17.00 -6.26
N PHE A 104 15.47 -17.55 -5.12
CA PHE A 104 14.48 -16.90 -4.25
C PHE A 104 15.02 -15.65 -3.55
N LEU A 105 16.32 -15.61 -3.22
CA LEU A 105 16.96 -14.37 -2.76
C LEU A 105 16.80 -13.26 -3.79
N LEU A 106 17.06 -13.53 -5.06
CA LEU A 106 16.93 -12.56 -6.13
C LEU A 106 15.45 -12.18 -6.38
N LEU A 107 14.55 -13.18 -6.43
CA LEU A 107 13.11 -12.92 -6.58
C LEU A 107 12.55 -12.08 -5.42
N GLY A 108 13.04 -12.26 -4.20
CA GLY A 108 12.71 -11.42 -3.06
C GLY A 108 13.15 -9.96 -3.26
N TYR A 109 14.37 -9.75 -3.77
CA TYR A 109 14.89 -8.42 -4.09
C TYR A 109 14.04 -7.70 -5.13
N PHE A 110 13.73 -8.35 -6.25
CA PHE A 110 12.85 -7.80 -7.28
C PHE A 110 11.43 -7.57 -6.75
N GLY A 111 10.93 -8.52 -5.94
CA GLY A 111 9.61 -8.43 -5.32
C GLY A 111 9.44 -7.20 -4.45
N SER A 112 10.44 -6.85 -3.63
CA SER A 112 10.41 -5.64 -2.81
C SER A 112 10.28 -4.38 -3.68
N GLY A 113 11.06 -4.30 -4.77
CA GLY A 113 11.00 -3.19 -5.72
C GLY A 113 9.63 -3.06 -6.40
N VAL A 114 9.06 -4.18 -6.86
CA VAL A 114 7.73 -4.22 -7.49
C VAL A 114 6.65 -3.74 -6.52
N HIS A 115 6.64 -4.23 -5.26
CA HIS A 115 5.68 -3.80 -4.25
C HIS A 115 5.80 -2.30 -3.96
N TYR A 116 7.03 -1.78 -3.86
CA TYR A 116 7.26 -0.35 -3.65
C TYR A 116 6.75 0.50 -4.82
N LEU A 117 7.05 0.13 -6.07
CA LEU A 117 6.57 0.89 -7.23
C LEU A 117 5.04 0.88 -7.38
N VAL A 118 4.41 -0.24 -7.06
CA VAL A 118 2.94 -0.33 -7.00
C VAL A 118 2.41 0.57 -5.89
N ALA A 119 2.97 0.49 -4.69
CA ALA A 119 2.63 1.39 -3.61
C ALA A 119 2.69 2.85 -4.08
N GLN A 120 3.81 3.34 -4.58
CA GLN A 120 3.99 4.73 -5.05
C GLN A 120 2.96 5.17 -6.10
N THR A 121 2.43 4.24 -6.92
CA THR A 121 1.40 4.59 -7.90
C THR A 121 0.09 5.06 -7.26
N PHE A 122 -0.20 4.63 -6.04
CA PHE A 122 -1.43 4.92 -5.32
C PHE A 122 -1.23 5.91 -4.16
N ALA A 123 -0.02 6.50 -4.01
CA ALA A 123 0.30 7.44 -2.95
C ALA A 123 -0.74 8.58 -2.85
N ALA A 124 -1.01 9.25 -3.95
CA ALA A 124 -1.98 10.35 -4.02
C ALA A 124 -3.44 9.92 -3.87
N GLU A 125 -3.77 8.64 -4.03
CA GLU A 125 -5.14 8.12 -3.93
C GLU A 125 -5.52 7.69 -2.51
N ILE A 126 -4.54 7.49 -1.62
CA ILE A 126 -4.78 7.03 -0.24
C ILE A 126 -5.49 8.09 0.59
N GLU A 127 -5.22 9.36 0.32
CA GLU A 127 -5.86 10.50 0.99
C GLU A 127 -7.29 10.76 0.46
N THR A 128 -7.62 10.23 -0.72
CA THR A 128 -8.93 10.42 -1.33
C THR A 128 -9.87 9.24 -1.06
N GLU A 129 -11.20 9.45 -1.19
CA GLU A 129 -12.21 8.39 -1.06
C GLU A 129 -12.12 7.29 -2.13
N LYS A 130 -11.22 7.43 -3.10
CA LYS A 130 -11.11 6.59 -4.29
C LYS A 130 -9.87 5.69 -4.30
N SER A 131 -9.34 5.30 -3.13
CA SER A 131 -8.21 4.35 -3.10
C SER A 131 -8.63 2.98 -3.65
N HIS A 132 -7.91 2.51 -4.67
CA HIS A 132 -8.13 1.22 -5.33
C HIS A 132 -6.93 0.27 -5.14
N LEU A 133 -6.13 0.45 -4.09
CA LEU A 133 -4.92 -0.33 -3.86
C LEU A 133 -5.20 -1.82 -3.67
N ALA A 134 -6.10 -2.19 -2.75
CA ALA A 134 -6.38 -3.60 -2.48
C ALA A 134 -7.01 -4.29 -3.70
N ARG A 135 -7.86 -3.59 -4.43
CA ARG A 135 -8.45 -4.05 -5.69
C ARG A 135 -7.39 -4.31 -6.76
N THR A 136 -6.40 -3.41 -6.86
CA THR A 136 -5.27 -3.58 -7.78
C THR A 136 -4.41 -4.78 -7.40
N VAL A 137 -4.12 -4.96 -6.11
CA VAL A 137 -3.36 -6.11 -5.60
C VAL A 137 -4.14 -7.41 -5.85
N GLY A 138 -5.46 -7.43 -5.59
CA GLY A 138 -6.33 -8.58 -5.84
C GLY A 138 -6.41 -8.96 -7.32
N CYS A 139 -6.58 -7.98 -8.22
CA CYS A 139 -6.56 -8.23 -9.67
C CYS A 139 -5.18 -8.74 -10.13
N ALA A 140 -4.09 -8.18 -9.61
CA ALA A 140 -2.74 -8.64 -9.92
C ALA A 140 -2.51 -10.08 -9.46
N TYR A 141 -2.92 -10.41 -8.23
CA TYR A 141 -2.80 -11.75 -7.69
C TYR A 141 -3.59 -12.76 -8.51
N ALA A 142 -4.87 -12.48 -8.78
CA ALA A 142 -5.70 -13.34 -9.61
C ALA A 142 -5.10 -13.55 -11.01
N PHE A 143 -4.59 -12.50 -11.63
CA PHE A 143 -3.91 -12.58 -12.93
C PHE A 143 -2.66 -13.47 -12.86
N GLY A 144 -1.82 -13.32 -11.85
CA GLY A 144 -0.63 -14.14 -11.65
C GLY A 144 -0.96 -15.63 -11.44
N ILE A 145 -1.98 -15.91 -10.63
CA ILE A 145 -2.47 -17.29 -10.39
C ILE A 145 -3.06 -17.91 -11.65
N LEU A 146 -3.81 -17.16 -12.46
CA LEU A 146 -4.34 -17.64 -13.72
C LEU A 146 -3.22 -17.95 -14.73
N LEU A 147 -2.18 -17.12 -14.81
CA LEU A 147 -0.99 -17.41 -15.60
C LEU A 147 -0.30 -18.70 -15.14
N GLN A 148 -0.21 -18.92 -13.82
CA GLN A 148 0.35 -20.15 -13.27
C GLN A 148 -0.52 -21.38 -13.61
N PHE A 149 -1.84 -21.24 -13.53
CA PHE A 149 -2.76 -22.29 -13.96
C PHE A 149 -2.54 -22.67 -15.44
N ILE A 150 -2.42 -21.66 -16.32
CA ILE A 150 -2.15 -21.87 -17.75
C ILE A 150 -0.79 -22.56 -17.94
N ASN A 151 0.25 -22.07 -17.26
CA ASN A 151 1.59 -22.64 -17.34
C ASN A 151 1.61 -24.13 -16.95
N ASN A 152 0.91 -24.48 -15.88
CA ASN A 152 0.93 -25.85 -15.34
C ASN A 152 0.03 -26.82 -16.11
N ASN A 153 -1.07 -26.36 -16.73
CA ASN A 153 -2.08 -27.22 -17.32
C ASN A 153 -2.13 -27.17 -18.86
N CYS A 154 -1.69 -26.06 -19.49
CA CYS A 154 -1.70 -25.92 -20.94
C CYS A 154 -0.35 -26.17 -21.59
N ILE A 155 0.75 -26.15 -20.81
CA ILE A 155 2.10 -26.37 -21.30
C ILE A 155 2.62 -27.69 -20.74
N SER A 156 2.68 -28.72 -21.58
CA SER A 156 3.09 -30.08 -21.16
C SER A 156 4.61 -30.24 -20.93
N SER A 157 5.43 -29.44 -21.63
CA SER A 157 6.90 -29.54 -21.52
C SER A 157 7.42 -28.67 -20.37
N VAL A 158 8.09 -29.28 -19.39
CA VAL A 158 8.77 -28.58 -18.30
C VAL A 158 9.75 -27.51 -18.82
N ALA A 159 10.45 -27.79 -19.94
CA ALA A 159 11.33 -26.80 -20.56
C ALA A 159 10.55 -25.57 -21.06
N ALA A 160 9.40 -25.79 -21.69
CA ALA A 160 8.56 -24.71 -22.17
C ALA A 160 7.93 -23.92 -21.00
N GLN A 161 7.56 -24.58 -19.90
CA GLN A 161 7.10 -23.92 -18.68
C GLN A 161 8.19 -22.99 -18.09
N VAL A 162 9.42 -23.44 -18.02
CA VAL A 162 10.55 -22.62 -17.55
C VAL A 162 10.84 -21.47 -18.49
N ILE A 163 10.80 -21.69 -19.80
CA ILE A 163 10.97 -20.60 -20.79
C ILE A 163 9.87 -19.56 -20.62
N PHE A 164 8.62 -19.97 -20.38
CA PHE A 164 7.50 -19.05 -20.17
C PHE A 164 7.69 -18.22 -18.88
N LEU A 165 8.17 -18.81 -17.78
CA LEU A 165 8.55 -18.10 -16.56
C LEU A 165 9.66 -17.07 -16.82
N CYS A 166 10.69 -17.43 -17.57
CA CYS A 166 11.79 -16.53 -17.92
C CYS A 166 11.31 -15.35 -18.80
N LEU A 167 10.47 -15.62 -19.79
CA LEU A 167 9.89 -14.57 -20.64
C LEU A 167 8.98 -13.63 -19.86
N ALA A 168 8.15 -14.17 -18.97
CA ALA A 168 7.31 -13.37 -18.08
C ALA A 168 8.18 -12.49 -17.16
N PHE A 169 9.25 -13.05 -16.58
CA PHE A 169 10.19 -12.28 -15.78
C PHE A 169 10.81 -11.12 -16.57
N ALA A 170 11.26 -11.36 -17.81
CA ALA A 170 11.80 -10.31 -18.67
C ALA A 170 10.77 -9.21 -18.98
N VAL A 171 9.50 -9.57 -19.20
CA VAL A 171 8.41 -8.57 -19.38
C VAL A 171 8.20 -7.77 -18.11
N MET A 172 8.19 -8.40 -16.92
CA MET A 172 8.10 -7.72 -15.63
C MET A 172 9.23 -6.69 -15.47
N GLU A 173 10.46 -7.07 -15.79
CA GLU A 173 11.64 -6.19 -15.77
C GLU A 173 11.45 -4.97 -16.65
N GLY A 174 10.99 -5.14 -17.88
CA GLY A 174 10.70 -4.03 -18.78
C GLY A 174 9.65 -3.06 -18.20
N LEU A 175 8.58 -3.59 -17.62
CA LEU A 175 7.54 -2.79 -16.96
C LEU A 175 8.09 -2.04 -15.73
N PHE A 176 8.95 -2.70 -14.96
CA PHE A 176 9.60 -2.13 -13.78
C PHE A 176 10.49 -0.94 -14.17
N MET A 177 11.39 -1.12 -15.13
CA MET A 177 12.32 -0.08 -15.57
C MET A 177 11.59 1.18 -16.09
N VAL A 178 10.56 1.00 -16.90
CA VAL A 178 9.73 2.12 -17.39
C VAL A 178 9.04 2.86 -16.24
N LYS A 179 8.58 2.14 -15.23
CA LYS A 179 7.89 2.75 -14.08
C LYS A 179 8.85 3.45 -13.13
N ALA A 180 10.00 2.84 -12.83
CA ALA A 180 11.04 3.43 -12.00
C ALA A 180 11.51 4.78 -12.58
N GLN A 181 11.77 4.83 -13.88
CA GLN A 181 12.15 6.07 -14.56
C GLN A 181 11.07 7.17 -14.47
N GLN A 182 9.79 6.81 -14.54
CA GLN A 182 8.70 7.77 -14.39
C GLN A 182 8.64 8.38 -12.98
N ILE A 183 8.90 7.59 -11.93
CA ILE A 183 8.91 8.09 -10.56
C ILE A 183 10.13 8.98 -10.31
N GLU A 184 11.32 8.62 -10.82
CA GLU A 184 12.52 9.46 -10.73
C GLU A 184 12.30 10.86 -11.34
N THR A 185 11.57 10.94 -12.47
CA THR A 185 11.30 12.23 -13.15
C THR A 185 10.23 13.07 -12.46
N GLN A 186 9.31 12.46 -11.75
CA GLN A 186 8.23 13.17 -11.04
C GLN A 186 8.62 13.64 -9.62
N GLY A 187 9.76 13.21 -9.10
CA GLY A 187 10.16 13.40 -7.71
C GLY A 187 9.39 12.48 -6.76
N GLU A 188 10.06 11.99 -5.72
CA GLU A 188 9.37 11.20 -4.68
C GLU A 188 8.41 12.15 -3.92
N THR A 189 7.11 11.95 -4.09
CA THR A 189 6.08 12.66 -3.32
C THR A 189 6.06 12.10 -1.90
N HIS A 190 7.01 12.48 -1.08
CA HIS A 190 6.99 12.22 0.35
C HIS A 190 6.47 13.45 1.10
N SER A 191 5.19 13.51 1.35
CA SER A 191 4.69 14.22 2.53
C SER A 191 4.96 13.33 3.75
N VAL A 192 6.18 13.37 4.30
CA VAL A 192 6.46 12.79 5.63
C VAL A 192 5.73 13.67 6.64
N ILE A 193 4.46 13.39 6.88
CA ILE A 193 3.76 13.88 8.06
C ILE A 193 4.45 13.20 9.26
N GLU A 194 4.82 13.95 10.29
CA GLU A 194 5.49 13.51 11.53
C GLU A 194 4.73 12.45 12.35
N ALA A 195 4.21 11.40 11.68
CA ALA A 195 3.46 10.31 12.31
C ALA A 195 4.33 9.09 12.65
N ASP A 196 5.66 9.19 12.57
CA ASP A 196 6.59 8.05 12.58
C ASP A 196 6.41 7.13 13.81
N GLY A 197 6.21 7.67 15.01
CA GLY A 197 6.06 6.85 16.22
C GLY A 197 4.75 6.01 16.24
N ALA A 198 3.63 6.59 15.83
CA ALA A 198 2.34 5.90 15.81
C ALA A 198 2.27 4.89 14.65
N ALA A 199 2.78 5.25 13.49
CA ALA A 199 2.87 4.39 12.32
C ALA A 199 3.76 3.17 12.60
N ARG A 200 4.92 3.37 13.25
CA ARG A 200 5.83 2.29 13.63
C ARG A 200 5.19 1.31 14.61
N LYS A 201 4.46 1.81 15.62
CA LYS A 201 3.70 0.96 16.56
C LYS A 201 2.65 0.13 15.83
N THR A 202 1.88 0.75 14.95
CA THR A 202 0.88 0.07 14.10
C THR A 202 1.53 -0.98 13.20
N GLY A 203 2.68 -0.66 12.61
CA GLY A 203 3.46 -1.59 11.79
C GLY A 203 3.97 -2.80 12.56
N MET A 204 4.48 -2.62 13.76
CA MET A 204 4.92 -3.73 14.62
C MET A 204 3.75 -4.64 14.99
N LEU A 205 2.59 -4.09 15.32
CA LEU A 205 1.37 -4.89 15.57
C LEU A 205 0.96 -5.69 14.33
N LEU A 206 1.04 -5.08 13.15
CA LEU A 206 0.73 -5.77 11.89
C LEU A 206 1.70 -6.92 11.63
N ILE A 207 3.01 -6.74 11.89
CA ILE A 207 4.00 -7.82 11.79
C ILE A 207 3.60 -9.00 12.68
N PHE A 208 3.26 -8.75 13.95
CA PHE A 208 2.85 -9.82 14.88
C PHE A 208 1.56 -10.52 14.44
N ILE A 209 0.56 -9.77 13.97
CA ILE A 209 -0.70 -10.35 13.45
C ILE A 209 -0.41 -11.25 12.26
N VAL A 210 0.35 -10.79 11.27
CA VAL A 210 0.68 -11.59 10.08
C VAL A 210 1.49 -12.80 10.47
N ALA A 211 2.43 -12.69 11.41
CA ALA A 211 3.21 -13.83 11.91
C ALA A 211 2.34 -14.92 12.53
N LEU A 212 1.39 -14.55 13.40
CA LEU A 212 0.47 -15.50 14.03
C LEU A 212 -0.51 -16.12 13.04
N MET A 213 -1.04 -15.32 12.12
CA MET A 213 -1.87 -15.83 11.02
C MET A 213 -1.11 -16.80 10.14
N THR A 214 0.15 -16.48 9.82
CA THR A 214 1.00 -17.36 8.99
C THR A 214 1.15 -18.73 9.62
N PHE A 215 1.24 -18.84 10.94
CA PHE A 215 1.33 -20.15 11.60
C PHE A 215 0.10 -21.02 11.31
N ILE A 216 -1.11 -20.46 11.38
CA ILE A 216 -2.36 -21.16 11.08
C ILE A 216 -2.38 -21.59 9.61
N PHE A 217 -2.09 -20.66 8.70
CA PHE A 217 -2.12 -20.91 7.27
C PHE A 217 -0.99 -21.85 6.82
N ALA A 218 0.23 -21.74 7.39
CA ALA A 218 1.34 -22.61 7.07
C ALA A 218 1.08 -24.08 7.49
N THR A 219 0.34 -24.30 8.57
CA THR A 219 -0.04 -25.68 8.95
C THR A 219 -0.95 -26.32 7.91
N LEU A 220 -1.91 -25.54 7.35
CA LEU A 220 -2.76 -26.00 6.26
C LEU A 220 -1.98 -26.17 4.94
N ASP A 221 -1.09 -25.24 4.62
CA ASP A 221 -0.25 -25.25 3.42
C ASP A 221 0.68 -26.46 3.41
N ASN A 222 1.36 -26.73 4.52
CA ASN A 222 2.22 -27.90 4.67
C ASN A 222 1.43 -29.22 4.55
N ALA A 223 0.21 -29.29 5.09
CA ALA A 223 -0.65 -30.47 4.92
C ALA A 223 -1.00 -30.70 3.44
N VAL A 224 -1.30 -29.65 2.70
CA VAL A 224 -1.59 -29.69 1.27
C VAL A 224 -0.34 -30.05 0.46
N THR A 225 0.82 -29.49 0.80
CA THR A 225 2.12 -29.78 0.14
C THR A 225 2.55 -31.22 0.36
N LEU A 226 2.39 -31.76 1.58
CA LEU A 226 2.66 -33.18 1.87
C LEU A 226 1.83 -34.12 0.98
N ILE A 227 0.54 -33.84 0.83
CA ILE A 227 -0.35 -34.66 0.00
C ILE A 227 0.02 -34.55 -1.49
N HIS A 228 0.38 -33.36 -1.95
CA HIS A 228 0.87 -33.16 -3.33
C HIS A 228 2.18 -33.93 -3.56
N ALA A 229 3.18 -33.78 -2.69
CA ALA A 229 4.45 -34.46 -2.80
C ALA A 229 4.32 -36.00 -2.70
N GLY A 230 3.32 -36.50 -1.96
CA GLY A 230 2.95 -37.90 -1.90
C GLY A 230 2.13 -38.40 -3.08
N GLY A 231 1.84 -37.58 -4.09
CA GLY A 231 1.07 -37.94 -5.28
C GLY A 231 -0.44 -38.07 -5.06
N GLY A 232 -0.97 -37.61 -3.91
CA GLY A 232 -2.39 -37.73 -3.56
C GLY A 232 -3.31 -36.72 -4.22
N ALA A 233 -2.80 -35.52 -4.55
CA ALA A 233 -3.56 -34.47 -5.23
C ALA A 233 -2.64 -33.49 -5.95
N ASP A 234 -2.98 -33.10 -7.18
CA ASP A 234 -2.25 -32.07 -7.91
C ASP A 234 -2.82 -30.68 -7.56
N ILE A 235 -2.06 -29.93 -6.77
CA ILE A 235 -2.40 -28.56 -6.36
C ILE A 235 -2.19 -27.51 -7.47
N GLY A 236 -1.56 -27.89 -8.58
CA GLY A 236 -1.34 -27.03 -9.74
C GLY A 236 -2.56 -26.85 -10.62
N GLN A 237 -3.62 -27.65 -10.41
CA GLN A 237 -4.81 -27.71 -11.23
C GLN A 237 -5.96 -26.80 -10.71
N TRP A 238 -7.18 -27.31 -10.65
CA TRP A 238 -8.40 -26.59 -10.31
C TRP A 238 -8.36 -25.80 -8.97
N PRO A 239 -7.61 -26.21 -7.92
CA PRO A 239 -7.56 -25.40 -6.70
C PRO A 239 -7.00 -23.99 -6.91
N ARG A 240 -6.15 -23.81 -7.93
CA ARG A 240 -5.63 -22.47 -8.31
C ARG A 240 -6.74 -21.51 -8.74
N LEU A 241 -7.83 -22.01 -9.32
CA LEU A 241 -8.98 -21.16 -9.69
C LEU A 241 -9.67 -20.58 -8.45
N LEU A 242 -9.80 -21.37 -7.37
CA LEU A 242 -10.34 -20.87 -6.10
C LEU A 242 -9.46 -19.78 -5.51
N LEU A 243 -8.14 -19.97 -5.56
CA LEU A 243 -7.17 -18.98 -5.08
C LEU A 243 -7.24 -17.67 -5.87
N ALA A 244 -7.39 -17.73 -7.19
CA ALA A 244 -7.58 -16.56 -8.05
C ALA A 244 -8.89 -15.84 -7.73
N CYS A 245 -10.00 -16.56 -7.62
CA CYS A 245 -11.31 -16.00 -7.29
C CYS A 245 -11.32 -15.34 -5.91
N SER A 246 -10.74 -16.00 -4.88
CA SER A 246 -10.69 -15.45 -3.53
C SER A 246 -9.81 -14.21 -3.43
N GLY A 247 -8.66 -14.19 -4.12
CA GLY A 247 -7.80 -13.01 -4.19
C GLY A 247 -8.48 -11.82 -4.85
N LEU A 248 -9.21 -12.07 -5.96
CA LEU A 248 -10.00 -11.03 -6.62
C LEU A 248 -11.10 -10.49 -5.71
N LEU A 249 -11.87 -11.38 -5.08
CA LEU A 249 -12.94 -11.01 -4.14
C LEU A 249 -12.40 -10.22 -2.94
N ALA A 250 -11.30 -10.68 -2.35
CA ALA A 250 -10.63 -9.99 -1.25
C ALA A 250 -10.23 -8.56 -1.64
N GLY A 251 -9.65 -8.37 -2.83
CA GLY A 251 -9.27 -7.06 -3.34
C GLY A 251 -10.44 -6.08 -3.39
N PHE A 252 -11.60 -6.53 -3.86
CA PHE A 252 -12.81 -5.70 -3.90
C PHE A 252 -13.36 -5.40 -2.50
N LEU A 253 -13.44 -6.39 -1.64
CA LEU A 253 -13.99 -6.25 -0.29
C LEU A 253 -13.12 -5.36 0.61
N TYR A 254 -11.79 -5.45 0.47
CA TYR A 254 -10.85 -4.68 1.28
C TYR A 254 -10.79 -3.18 0.91
N ASP A 255 -11.25 -2.78 -0.27
CA ASP A 255 -11.36 -1.38 -0.65
C ASP A 255 -12.70 -0.72 -0.25
N ILE A 256 -13.65 -1.50 0.30
CA ILE A 256 -14.91 -0.94 0.77
C ILE A 256 -14.65 0.05 1.92
N LYS A 257 -15.21 1.26 1.82
CA LYS A 257 -15.05 2.36 2.78
C LYS A 257 -13.58 2.60 3.17
N LYS A 258 -12.70 2.74 2.19
CA LYS A 258 -11.26 3.00 2.39
C LYS A 258 -10.55 1.91 3.23
N GLY A 259 -11.03 0.69 3.20
CA GLY A 259 -10.45 -0.42 3.95
C GLY A 259 -10.90 -0.53 5.42
N ALA A 260 -11.96 0.17 5.81
CA ALA A 260 -12.47 0.10 7.19
C ALA A 260 -12.88 -1.32 7.60
N TYR A 261 -13.33 -2.13 6.66
CA TYR A 261 -13.76 -3.52 6.92
C TYR A 261 -12.67 -4.57 6.72
N GLN A 262 -11.49 -4.20 6.25
CA GLN A 262 -10.42 -5.14 5.92
C GLN A 262 -10.06 -6.07 7.10
N ASN A 263 -9.92 -5.52 8.31
CA ASN A 263 -9.58 -6.29 9.50
C ASN A 263 -10.70 -7.23 9.95
N ILE A 264 -11.95 -6.78 9.89
CA ILE A 264 -13.13 -7.59 10.26
C ILE A 264 -13.29 -8.76 9.28
N ILE A 265 -13.16 -8.50 7.97
CA ILE A 265 -13.25 -9.54 6.94
C ILE A 265 -12.13 -10.57 7.16
N MET A 266 -10.88 -10.10 7.38
CA MET A 266 -9.78 -11.03 7.62
C MET A 266 -9.96 -11.84 8.92
N TYR A 267 -10.53 -11.23 9.96
CA TYR A 267 -10.91 -11.94 11.18
C TYR A 267 -11.89 -13.07 10.92
N CYS A 268 -12.96 -12.83 10.14
CA CYS A 268 -13.93 -13.87 9.76
C CYS A 268 -13.27 -15.00 8.94
N VAL A 269 -12.35 -14.66 8.02
CA VAL A 269 -11.60 -15.65 7.24
C VAL A 269 -10.68 -16.48 8.14
N MET A 270 -10.00 -15.86 9.10
CA MET A 270 -9.15 -16.57 10.06
C MET A 270 -9.98 -17.51 10.94
N MET A 271 -11.15 -17.07 11.39
CA MET A 271 -12.09 -17.93 12.17
C MET A 271 -12.52 -19.15 11.36
N LEU A 272 -12.88 -18.96 10.08
CA LEU A 272 -13.23 -20.06 9.18
C LEU A 272 -12.06 -21.03 8.99
N SER A 273 -10.84 -20.53 8.81
CA SER A 273 -9.63 -21.36 8.67
C SER A 273 -9.33 -22.14 9.95
N THR A 274 -9.50 -21.52 11.11
CA THR A 274 -9.30 -22.21 12.41
C THR A 274 -10.32 -23.33 12.62
N ILE A 275 -11.59 -23.09 12.30
CA ILE A 275 -12.64 -24.11 12.31
C ILE A 275 -12.28 -25.25 11.35
N CYS A 276 -11.76 -24.92 10.16
CA CYS A 276 -11.35 -25.91 9.18
C CYS A 276 -10.21 -26.80 9.70
N VAL A 277 -9.18 -26.22 10.36
CA VAL A 277 -8.12 -27.00 11.01
C VAL A 277 -8.71 -27.99 12.00
N VAL A 278 -9.64 -27.56 12.86
CA VAL A 278 -10.31 -28.41 13.83
C VAL A 278 -11.08 -29.55 13.13
N VAL A 279 -11.86 -29.24 12.10
CA VAL A 279 -12.67 -30.24 11.37
C VAL A 279 -11.77 -31.30 10.70
N ILE A 280 -10.71 -30.89 10.04
CA ILE A 280 -9.77 -31.83 9.39
C ILE A 280 -9.09 -32.71 10.43
N THR A 281 -8.64 -32.11 11.53
CA THR A 281 -7.95 -32.83 12.61
C THR A 281 -8.87 -33.85 13.29
N CYS A 282 -10.19 -33.61 13.30
CA CYS A 282 -11.20 -34.58 13.78
C CYS A 282 -11.60 -35.64 12.73
N GLY A 283 -10.90 -35.75 11.60
CA GLY A 283 -11.18 -36.72 10.54
C GLY A 283 -12.23 -36.28 9.53
N GLY A 284 -12.49 -34.98 9.43
CA GLY A 284 -13.36 -34.40 8.40
C GLY A 284 -12.81 -34.56 6.99
N PRO A 285 -13.65 -34.34 5.95
CA PRO A 285 -13.25 -34.57 4.56
C PRO A 285 -12.16 -33.61 4.11
N PHE A 286 -11.04 -34.16 3.63
CA PHE A 286 -9.87 -33.40 3.15
C PHE A 286 -10.25 -32.36 2.07
N LEU A 287 -11.16 -32.69 1.16
CA LEU A 287 -11.63 -31.78 0.11
C LEU A 287 -12.20 -30.47 0.67
N LEU A 288 -12.96 -30.55 1.78
CA LEU A 288 -13.47 -29.34 2.46
C LEU A 288 -12.32 -28.46 2.96
N GLY A 289 -11.31 -29.06 3.55
CA GLY A 289 -10.11 -28.38 4.01
C GLY A 289 -9.35 -27.71 2.87
N LEU A 290 -9.20 -28.39 1.77
CA LEU A 290 -8.54 -27.87 0.58
C LEU A 290 -9.27 -26.63 0.03
N VAL A 291 -10.61 -26.69 -0.11
CA VAL A 291 -11.41 -25.55 -0.57
C VAL A 291 -11.30 -24.37 0.37
N VAL A 292 -11.46 -24.58 1.67
CA VAL A 292 -11.37 -23.52 2.67
C VAL A 292 -9.97 -22.93 2.71
N PHE A 293 -8.92 -23.74 2.62
CA PHE A 293 -7.54 -23.28 2.56
C PHE A 293 -7.33 -22.33 1.37
N TYR A 294 -7.67 -22.73 0.14
CA TYR A 294 -7.42 -21.89 -1.03
C TYR A 294 -8.25 -20.62 -1.05
N LEU A 295 -9.51 -20.67 -0.57
CA LEU A 295 -10.32 -19.47 -0.39
C LEU A 295 -9.67 -18.52 0.64
N SER A 296 -9.26 -19.04 1.77
CA SER A 296 -8.67 -18.25 2.85
C SER A 296 -7.29 -17.69 2.48
N ALA A 297 -6.46 -18.47 1.79
CA ALA A 297 -5.11 -18.09 1.40
C ALA A 297 -5.10 -16.88 0.44
N GLY A 298 -6.09 -16.77 -0.46
CA GLY A 298 -6.23 -15.59 -1.30
C GLY A 298 -6.55 -14.33 -0.48
N PHE A 299 -7.50 -14.41 0.46
CA PHE A 299 -7.80 -13.29 1.36
C PHE A 299 -6.58 -12.89 2.19
N PHE A 300 -5.86 -13.84 2.75
CA PHE A 300 -4.67 -13.59 3.56
C PHE A 300 -3.56 -12.93 2.74
N SER A 301 -3.29 -13.42 1.52
CA SER A 301 -2.27 -12.85 0.63
C SER A 301 -2.54 -11.39 0.29
N ILE A 302 -3.81 -11.04 -0.01
CA ILE A 302 -4.19 -9.65 -0.31
C ILE A 302 -4.16 -8.80 0.96
N TYR A 303 -4.53 -9.37 2.12
CA TYR A 303 -4.50 -8.67 3.40
C TYR A 303 -3.11 -8.15 3.74
N PHE A 304 -2.10 -9.03 3.81
CA PHE A 304 -0.77 -8.58 4.19
C PHE A 304 -0.13 -7.69 3.11
N ALA A 305 -0.28 -8.03 1.81
CA ALA A 305 0.30 -7.22 0.75
C ALA A 305 -0.26 -5.79 0.74
N SER A 306 -1.59 -5.63 0.75
CA SER A 306 -2.22 -4.31 0.71
C SER A 306 -2.03 -3.51 2.00
N SER A 307 -2.03 -4.17 3.18
CA SER A 307 -1.84 -3.51 4.47
C SER A 307 -0.44 -2.91 4.60
N PHE A 308 0.60 -3.66 4.25
CA PHE A 308 1.98 -3.16 4.32
C PHE A 308 2.28 -2.11 3.25
N MET A 309 1.77 -2.26 2.02
CA MET A 309 1.86 -1.23 1.00
C MET A 309 1.16 0.06 1.45
N ARG A 310 -0.03 -0.02 2.05
CA ARG A 310 -0.75 1.14 2.58
C ARG A 310 0.02 1.81 3.72
N LEU A 311 0.58 1.02 4.62
CA LEU A 311 1.34 1.53 5.75
C LEU A 311 2.68 2.17 5.33
N SER A 312 3.26 1.73 4.20
CA SER A 312 4.56 2.21 3.73
C SER A 312 4.62 3.73 3.50
N TYR A 313 3.48 4.38 3.24
CA TYR A 313 3.41 5.84 3.06
C TYR A 313 3.64 6.63 4.34
N ALA A 314 3.23 6.07 5.49
CA ALA A 314 3.41 6.69 6.78
C ALA A 314 4.76 6.38 7.42
N MET A 315 5.62 5.61 6.74
CA MET A 315 6.90 5.14 7.25
C MET A 315 8.07 5.87 6.61
N LYS A 316 9.05 6.26 7.42
CA LYS A 316 10.30 6.88 6.95
C LYS A 316 11.05 6.01 5.93
N GLU A 317 11.05 4.69 6.10
CA GLU A 317 11.68 3.72 5.20
C GLU A 317 10.61 2.98 4.35
N GLY A 318 9.79 3.74 3.59
CA GLY A 318 8.68 3.20 2.80
C GLY A 318 9.09 2.09 1.82
N LYS A 319 10.32 2.15 1.27
CA LYS A 319 10.91 1.13 0.39
C LYS A 319 11.02 -0.23 1.07
N LEU A 320 11.31 -0.25 2.37
CA LEU A 320 11.37 -1.48 3.16
C LEU A 320 9.95 -1.99 3.47
N TRP A 321 9.08 -1.09 3.94
CA TRP A 321 7.76 -1.47 4.43
C TRP A 321 6.83 -1.99 3.34
N ALA A 322 6.94 -1.51 2.11
CA ALA A 322 6.06 -1.94 1.02
C ALA A 322 6.13 -3.45 0.72
N GLY A 323 7.33 -4.06 0.76
CA GLY A 323 7.55 -5.49 0.54
C GLY A 323 7.53 -6.35 1.81
N LEU A 324 7.50 -5.70 3.00
CA LEU A 324 7.70 -6.38 4.28
C LEU A 324 6.61 -7.43 4.60
N GLY A 325 5.39 -7.26 4.10
CA GLY A 325 4.31 -8.22 4.31
C GLY A 325 4.63 -9.62 3.80
N ARG A 326 5.16 -9.72 2.59
CA ARG A 326 5.62 -11.02 2.04
C ARG A 326 6.85 -11.54 2.79
N ALA A 327 7.78 -10.66 3.15
CA ALA A 327 8.97 -11.06 3.92
C ALA A 327 8.59 -11.65 5.28
N VAL A 328 7.67 -11.03 6.03
CA VAL A 328 7.18 -11.54 7.31
C VAL A 328 6.48 -12.89 7.14
N ASN A 329 5.60 -13.00 6.14
CA ASN A 329 4.93 -14.27 5.83
C ASN A 329 5.95 -15.40 5.55
N ASN A 330 6.92 -15.15 4.67
CA ASN A 330 7.92 -16.15 4.31
C ASN A 330 8.86 -16.50 5.47
N LEU A 331 9.26 -15.51 6.29
CA LEU A 331 10.07 -15.74 7.49
C LEU A 331 9.35 -16.65 8.50
N CYS A 332 8.06 -16.38 8.71
CA CYS A 332 7.26 -17.19 9.63
C CYS A 332 7.02 -18.59 9.08
N ALA A 333 6.86 -18.76 7.77
CA ALA A 333 6.77 -20.08 7.15
C ALA A 333 8.02 -20.92 7.43
N VAL A 334 9.23 -20.33 7.37
CA VAL A 334 10.48 -21.02 7.77
C VAL A 334 10.44 -21.47 9.22
N GLY A 335 10.12 -20.56 10.13
CA GLY A 335 10.08 -20.86 11.57
C GLY A 335 9.01 -21.87 11.95
N THR A 336 7.93 -21.94 11.18
CA THR A 336 6.78 -22.81 11.47
C THR A 336 6.85 -24.17 10.75
N ALA A 337 7.69 -24.35 9.72
CA ALA A 337 7.72 -25.57 8.92
C ALA A 337 7.91 -26.83 9.75
N SER A 338 9.01 -26.92 10.54
CA SER A 338 9.26 -28.05 11.42
C SER A 338 8.20 -28.22 12.52
N MET A 339 7.70 -27.10 13.08
CA MET A 339 6.65 -27.13 14.10
C MET A 339 5.33 -27.63 13.53
N SER A 340 4.95 -27.19 12.33
CA SER A 340 3.72 -27.64 11.68
C SER A 340 3.78 -29.11 11.24
N LEU A 341 4.92 -29.59 10.74
CA LEU A 341 5.12 -31.01 10.47
C LEU A 341 4.99 -31.85 11.75
N THR A 342 5.64 -31.43 12.84
CA THR A 342 5.50 -32.10 14.15
C THR A 342 4.02 -32.06 14.62
N LEU A 343 3.33 -30.97 14.40
CA LEU A 343 1.93 -30.81 14.79
C LEU A 343 1.01 -31.72 13.97
N LEU A 344 1.23 -31.86 12.68
CA LEU A 344 0.48 -32.77 11.80
C LEU A 344 0.63 -34.25 12.20
N HIS A 345 1.75 -34.62 12.79
CA HIS A 345 2.00 -35.96 13.30
C HIS A 345 1.61 -36.13 14.79
N SER A 346 1.15 -35.06 15.45
CA SER A 346 0.75 -35.05 16.87
C SER A 346 -0.70 -35.50 17.07
N PRO A 347 -1.09 -35.89 18.29
CA PRO A 347 -2.49 -36.17 18.58
C PRO A 347 -3.41 -35.00 18.27
N SER A 348 -4.60 -35.26 17.73
CA SER A 348 -5.57 -34.26 17.26
C SER A 348 -5.88 -33.16 18.27
N TYR A 349 -5.99 -33.49 19.57
CA TYR A 349 -6.28 -32.51 20.61
C TYR A 349 -5.18 -31.43 20.76
N VAL A 350 -3.92 -31.76 20.51
CA VAL A 350 -2.79 -30.81 20.59
C VAL A 350 -2.93 -29.76 19.49
N THR A 351 -3.20 -30.18 18.27
CA THR A 351 -3.41 -29.29 17.12
C THR A 351 -4.61 -28.37 17.35
N ILE A 352 -5.71 -28.91 17.88
CA ILE A 352 -6.92 -28.15 18.19
C ILE A 352 -6.64 -27.07 19.26
N VAL A 353 -5.99 -27.43 20.37
CA VAL A 353 -5.67 -26.49 21.44
C VAL A 353 -4.77 -25.37 20.93
N ILE A 354 -3.72 -25.69 20.18
CA ILE A 354 -2.79 -24.69 19.61
C ILE A 354 -3.53 -23.76 18.65
N ALA A 355 -4.36 -24.30 17.74
CA ALA A 355 -5.13 -23.49 16.79
C ALA A 355 -6.08 -22.53 17.51
N LEU A 356 -6.77 -22.96 18.56
CA LEU A 356 -7.69 -22.12 19.36
C LEU A 356 -6.93 -21.05 20.15
N VAL A 357 -5.78 -21.37 20.73
CA VAL A 357 -4.94 -20.40 21.45
C VAL A 357 -4.41 -19.33 20.49
N LEU A 358 -3.90 -19.72 19.32
CA LEU A 358 -3.44 -18.80 18.30
C LEU A 358 -4.59 -17.90 17.80
N PHE A 359 -5.77 -18.48 17.59
CA PHE A 359 -6.96 -17.71 17.22
C PHE A 359 -7.31 -16.67 18.29
N ALA A 360 -7.32 -17.05 19.57
CA ALA A 360 -7.64 -16.14 20.67
C ALA A 360 -6.63 -14.98 20.76
N ILE A 361 -5.33 -15.26 20.70
CA ILE A 361 -4.28 -14.25 20.74
C ILE A 361 -4.39 -13.30 19.54
N THR A 362 -4.56 -13.84 18.33
CA THR A 362 -4.68 -13.04 17.11
C THR A 362 -5.93 -12.16 17.14
N SER A 363 -7.04 -12.65 17.72
CA SER A 363 -8.28 -11.88 17.89
C SER A 363 -8.05 -10.61 18.74
N VAL A 364 -7.35 -10.75 19.86
CA VAL A 364 -6.99 -9.61 20.73
C VAL A 364 -6.09 -8.63 19.98
N LEU A 365 -5.08 -9.14 19.28
CA LEU A 365 -4.14 -8.29 18.53
C LEU A 365 -4.81 -7.52 17.38
N ILE A 366 -5.73 -8.14 16.65
CA ILE A 366 -6.51 -7.45 15.60
C ILE A 366 -7.30 -6.28 16.18
N PHE A 367 -7.93 -6.48 17.35
CA PHE A 367 -8.65 -5.42 18.03
C PHE A 367 -7.74 -4.26 18.47
N VAL A 368 -6.57 -4.57 19.03
CA VAL A 368 -5.56 -3.57 19.41
C VAL A 368 -5.03 -2.84 18.18
N TYR A 369 -4.77 -3.57 17.09
CA TYR A 369 -4.33 -3.00 15.82
C TYR A 369 -5.36 -2.05 15.22
N GLN A 370 -6.62 -2.42 15.22
CA GLN A 370 -7.70 -1.57 14.72
C GLN A 370 -7.77 -0.25 15.51
N ARG A 371 -7.70 -0.31 16.84
CA ARG A 371 -7.65 0.90 17.69
C ARG A 371 -6.43 1.78 17.38
N ALA A 372 -5.25 1.17 17.21
CA ALA A 372 -4.03 1.92 16.87
C ALA A 372 -4.14 2.58 15.49
N GLY A 373 -4.73 1.88 14.51
CA GLY A 373 -4.98 2.41 13.17
C GLY A 373 -5.98 3.57 13.18
N ASP A 374 -7.06 3.48 13.97
CA ASP A 374 -8.06 4.55 14.09
C ASP A 374 -7.45 5.79 14.75
N GLN A 375 -6.60 5.63 15.77
CA GLN A 375 -5.87 6.73 16.39
C GLN A 375 -4.90 7.40 15.41
N MET A 376 -4.23 6.62 14.56
CA MET A 376 -3.33 7.15 13.54
C MET A 376 -4.10 7.98 12.49
N ARG A 377 -5.23 7.48 11.99
CA ARG A 377 -6.08 8.20 11.05
C ARG A 377 -6.60 9.50 11.63
N TRP A 378 -7.09 9.48 12.86
CA TRP A 378 -7.58 10.67 13.56
C TRP A 378 -6.48 11.74 13.71
N LYS A 379 -5.25 11.35 14.05
CA LYS A 379 -4.11 12.28 14.13
C LYS A 379 -3.74 12.88 12.78
N GLN A 380 -3.75 12.08 11.71
CA GLN A 380 -3.49 12.56 10.34
C GLN A 380 -4.56 13.54 9.88
N GLU A 381 -5.83 13.23 10.11
CA GLU A 381 -6.96 14.08 9.75
C GLU A 381 -6.91 15.42 10.48
N ASN A 382 -6.64 15.42 11.79
CA ASN A 382 -6.47 16.65 12.56
C ASN A 382 -5.23 17.46 12.13
N ALA A 383 -4.13 16.80 11.72
CA ALA A 383 -2.96 17.51 11.22
C ALA A 383 -3.24 18.19 9.87
N ILE A 384 -3.99 17.54 8.98
CA ILE A 384 -4.42 18.13 7.70
C ILE A 384 -5.35 19.34 7.94
N LEU A 385 -6.36 19.18 8.80
CA LEU A 385 -7.28 20.25 9.14
C LEU A 385 -6.57 21.47 9.76
N SER A 386 -5.58 21.24 10.63
CA SER A 386 -4.79 22.33 11.21
C SER A 386 -3.89 23.03 10.18
N GLN A 387 -3.33 22.31 9.21
CA GLN A 387 -2.56 22.91 8.11
C GLN A 387 -3.46 23.71 7.16
N GLU A 388 -4.65 23.23 6.85
CA GLU A 388 -5.62 23.97 6.04
C GLU A 388 -6.11 25.23 6.76
N ALA A 389 -6.38 25.14 8.06
CA ALA A 389 -6.73 26.30 8.88
C ALA A 389 -5.64 27.36 8.89
N GLN A 390 -4.37 26.96 9.11
CA GLN A 390 -3.21 27.87 9.06
C GLN A 390 -3.01 28.50 7.68
N LYS A 391 -3.22 27.71 6.61
CA LYS A 391 -3.13 28.23 5.23
C LYS A 391 -4.23 29.27 4.96
N THR A 392 -5.45 29.00 5.42
CA THR A 392 -6.58 29.92 5.29
C THR A 392 -6.32 31.19 6.08
N GLU A 393 -5.82 31.10 7.30
CA GLU A 393 -5.45 32.23 8.14
C GLU A 393 -4.39 33.11 7.48
N LYS A 394 -3.30 32.51 6.94
CA LYS A 394 -2.28 33.24 6.17
C LYS A 394 -2.83 33.94 4.93
N ILE A 395 -3.75 33.31 4.21
CA ILE A 395 -4.40 33.91 3.05
C ILE A 395 -5.23 35.12 3.49
N LEU A 396 -5.99 35.00 4.57
CA LEU A 396 -6.79 36.10 5.14
C LEU A 396 -5.92 37.25 5.62
N GLU A 397 -4.81 36.96 6.32
CA GLU A 397 -3.85 37.99 6.73
C GLU A 397 -3.19 38.71 5.54
N THR A 398 -2.85 37.95 4.49
CA THR A 398 -2.28 38.52 3.25
C THR A 398 -3.31 39.41 2.54
N HIS A 399 -4.56 38.98 2.45
CA HIS A 399 -5.65 39.79 1.88
C HIS A 399 -5.85 41.07 2.67
N LYS A 400 -5.93 40.99 4.00
CA LYS A 400 -6.12 42.16 4.88
C LYS A 400 -4.96 43.16 4.76
N LYS A 401 -3.71 42.65 4.69
CA LYS A 401 -2.52 43.49 4.51
C LYS A 401 -2.52 44.19 3.14
N ASN A 402 -2.90 43.48 2.08
CA ASN A 402 -3.01 44.07 0.74
C ASN A 402 -4.10 45.14 0.71
N GLU A 403 -5.23 44.93 1.37
CA GLU A 403 -6.33 45.88 1.42
C GLU A 403 -5.96 47.17 2.17
N GLU A 404 -5.25 47.05 3.29
CA GLU A 404 -4.71 48.20 4.02
C GLU A 404 -3.67 48.96 3.18
N GLU A 405 -2.82 48.28 2.43
CA GLU A 405 -1.84 48.88 1.52
C GLU A 405 -2.52 49.65 0.37
N TRP A 406 -3.56 49.07 -0.24
CA TRP A 406 -4.31 49.72 -1.30
C TRP A 406 -5.06 50.97 -0.79
N LEU A 407 -5.64 50.87 0.40
CA LEU A 407 -6.30 52.02 1.04
C LEU A 407 -5.32 53.15 1.34
N ALA A 408 -4.10 52.80 1.80
CA ALA A 408 -3.04 53.79 2.06
C ALA A 408 -2.55 54.49 0.77
N LEU A 409 -2.35 53.70 -0.31
CA LEU A 409 -1.95 54.21 -1.63
C LEU A 409 -3.03 55.17 -2.20
N PHE A 410 -4.30 54.78 -2.12
CA PHE A 410 -5.43 55.62 -2.56
C PHE A 410 -5.49 56.90 -1.75
N ALA A 411 -5.32 56.82 -0.43
CA ALA A 411 -5.29 57.97 0.45
C ALA A 411 -4.17 58.96 0.11
N GLN A 412 -3.00 58.45 -0.22
CA GLN A 412 -1.85 59.24 -0.62
C GLN A 412 -2.10 59.93 -1.99
N GLU A 413 -2.61 59.21 -2.99
CA GLU A 413 -2.80 59.74 -4.34
C GLU A 413 -3.87 60.84 -4.35
N PHE A 414 -4.97 60.65 -3.63
CA PHE A 414 -6.06 61.61 -3.55
C PHE A 414 -6.01 62.55 -2.36
N SER A 415 -4.91 62.56 -1.63
CA SER A 415 -4.68 63.46 -0.48
C SER A 415 -5.81 63.40 0.57
N LEU A 416 -6.23 62.16 0.92
CA LEU A 416 -7.26 61.98 1.94
C LEU A 416 -6.70 62.26 3.35
N THR A 417 -7.51 62.87 4.18
CA THR A 417 -7.15 63.05 5.60
C THR A 417 -7.32 61.72 6.37
N PRO A 418 -6.65 61.54 7.51
CA PRO A 418 -6.80 60.32 8.32
C PRO A 418 -8.25 59.96 8.63
N ARG A 419 -9.09 60.99 8.86
CA ARG A 419 -10.51 60.78 9.14
C ARG A 419 -11.33 60.36 7.90
N GLU A 420 -10.99 60.87 6.72
CA GLU A 420 -11.56 60.46 5.47
C GLU A 420 -11.17 59.00 5.13
N VAL A 421 -9.95 58.57 5.46
CA VAL A 421 -9.53 57.17 5.31
C VAL A 421 -10.34 56.25 6.23
N GLU A 422 -10.58 56.64 7.49
CA GLU A 422 -11.45 55.88 8.40
C GLU A 422 -12.88 55.75 7.86
N VAL A 423 -13.41 56.84 7.32
CA VAL A 423 -14.75 56.84 6.70
C VAL A 423 -14.78 55.95 5.46
N LEU A 424 -13.76 56.00 4.60
CA LEU A 424 -13.67 55.19 3.41
C LEU A 424 -13.52 53.70 3.79
N SER A 425 -12.67 53.37 4.75
CA SER A 425 -12.52 52.02 5.28
C SER A 425 -13.86 51.49 5.82
N CYS A 426 -14.56 52.26 6.61
CA CYS A 426 -15.90 51.88 7.10
C CYS A 426 -16.87 51.62 5.94
N MET A 427 -16.83 52.42 4.88
CA MET A 427 -17.68 52.28 3.69
C MET A 427 -17.34 51.04 2.86
N LEU A 428 -16.09 50.60 2.84
CA LEU A 428 -15.65 49.43 2.11
C LEU A 428 -16.02 48.12 2.84
N HIS A 429 -16.02 48.10 4.17
CA HIS A 429 -16.22 46.89 4.98
C HIS A 429 -17.65 46.73 5.54
N SER A 430 -18.56 47.71 5.32
CA SER A 430 -19.90 47.63 5.87
C SER A 430 -20.98 47.96 4.83
N GLU A 431 -22.04 47.16 4.85
CA GLU A 431 -23.29 47.45 4.11
C GLU A 431 -24.23 48.39 4.85
N ASP A 432 -23.77 48.97 5.97
CA ASP A 432 -24.57 49.76 6.88
C ASP A 432 -25.11 51.04 6.25
N ASN A 433 -26.25 51.49 6.75
CA ASN A 433 -26.78 52.75 6.37
C ASN A 433 -26.00 53.94 7.03
N VAL A 434 -26.18 55.13 6.51
CA VAL A 434 -25.45 56.34 6.97
C VAL A 434 -25.59 56.59 8.48
N THR A 435 -26.69 56.19 9.10
CA THR A 435 -26.91 56.35 10.53
C THR A 435 -26.07 55.41 11.36
N GLU A 436 -26.00 54.17 10.95
CA GLU A 436 -25.20 53.13 11.60
C GLU A 436 -23.71 53.42 11.46
N MET A 437 -23.24 53.79 10.26
CA MET A 437 -21.85 54.18 10.02
C MET A 437 -21.47 55.41 10.86
N ALA A 438 -22.32 56.42 10.98
CA ALA A 438 -22.08 57.60 11.81
C ALA A 438 -21.94 57.21 13.30
N THR A 439 -22.74 56.26 13.77
CA THR A 439 -22.66 55.72 15.13
C THR A 439 -21.35 54.94 15.34
N GLN A 440 -20.97 54.08 14.41
CA GLN A 440 -19.70 53.32 14.44
C GLN A 440 -18.48 54.22 14.51
N LEU A 441 -18.47 55.28 13.71
CA LEU A 441 -17.40 56.25 13.65
C LEU A 441 -17.44 57.32 14.78
N ALA A 442 -18.45 57.24 15.66
CA ALA A 442 -18.67 58.22 16.74
C ALA A 442 -18.75 59.68 16.24
N ILE A 443 -19.44 59.93 15.09
CA ILE A 443 -19.65 61.25 14.49
C ILE A 443 -21.12 61.50 14.19
N SER A 444 -21.46 62.79 13.98
CA SER A 444 -22.80 63.13 13.52
C SER A 444 -23.00 62.74 12.04
N ARG A 445 -24.26 62.51 11.65
CA ARG A 445 -24.58 62.27 10.23
C ARG A 445 -24.11 63.43 9.33
N ALA A 446 -24.24 64.66 9.80
CA ALA A 446 -23.80 65.85 9.06
C ALA A 446 -22.27 65.83 8.85
N ALA A 447 -21.50 65.43 9.86
CA ALA A 447 -20.04 65.26 9.75
C ALA A 447 -19.67 64.12 8.76
N LEU A 448 -20.40 63.00 8.80
CA LEU A 448 -20.16 61.87 7.87
C LEU A 448 -20.42 62.32 6.41
N TYR A 449 -21.55 63.00 6.14
CA TYR A 449 -21.82 63.54 4.81
C TYR A 449 -20.77 64.54 4.34
N ARG A 450 -20.22 65.38 5.25
CA ARG A 450 -19.13 66.30 4.93
C ARG A 450 -17.87 65.55 4.51
N HIS A 451 -17.49 64.52 5.22
CA HIS A 451 -16.33 63.69 4.83
C HIS A 451 -16.53 63.01 3.48
N ILE A 452 -17.73 62.44 3.23
CA ILE A 452 -18.08 61.86 1.92
C ILE A 452 -18.03 62.91 0.81
N SER A 453 -18.57 64.09 1.05
CA SER A 453 -18.56 65.20 0.08
C SER A 453 -17.12 65.65 -0.26
N ASN A 454 -16.26 65.79 0.77
CA ASN A 454 -14.85 66.17 0.57
C ASN A 454 -14.10 65.09 -0.24
N MET A 455 -14.33 63.81 0.05
CA MET A 455 -13.73 62.72 -0.73
C MET A 455 -14.22 62.71 -2.18
N ASN A 456 -15.53 62.94 -2.38
CA ASN A 456 -16.10 63.03 -3.73
C ASN A 456 -15.48 64.21 -4.52
N GLU A 457 -15.23 65.34 -3.89
CA GLU A 457 -14.56 66.49 -4.52
C GLU A 457 -13.13 66.16 -4.90
N LYS A 458 -12.39 65.51 -4.01
CA LYS A 458 -10.99 65.08 -4.25
C LYS A 458 -10.84 64.02 -5.33
N THR A 459 -11.83 63.15 -5.49
CA THR A 459 -11.82 62.05 -6.47
C THR A 459 -12.67 62.38 -7.71
N ASN A 460 -13.27 63.56 -7.78
CA ASN A 460 -14.19 63.98 -8.83
C ASN A 460 -15.39 63.02 -9.04
N THR A 461 -15.91 62.49 -7.93
CA THR A 461 -17.09 61.59 -7.91
C THR A 461 -18.31 62.34 -7.35
N LYS A 462 -19.55 61.80 -7.54
CA LYS A 462 -20.79 62.54 -7.17
C LYS A 462 -21.59 61.95 -6.01
N ALA A 463 -21.30 60.73 -5.61
CA ALA A 463 -22.07 60.03 -4.60
C ALA A 463 -21.26 58.95 -3.91
N ARG A 464 -21.72 58.46 -2.73
CA ARG A 464 -21.10 57.34 -1.98
C ARG A 464 -20.79 56.15 -2.86
N ILE A 465 -21.77 55.71 -3.68
CA ILE A 465 -21.61 54.55 -4.58
C ILE A 465 -20.57 54.87 -5.66
N GLY A 466 -20.56 56.06 -6.20
CA GLY A 466 -19.58 56.49 -7.21
C GLY A 466 -18.16 56.51 -6.66
N LEU A 467 -17.98 56.92 -5.39
CA LEU A 467 -16.67 56.84 -4.74
C LEU A 467 -16.17 55.40 -4.55
N LEU A 468 -17.04 54.49 -4.13
CA LEU A 468 -16.68 53.08 -3.99
C LEU A 468 -16.36 52.42 -5.35
N GLN A 469 -17.17 52.70 -6.38
CA GLN A 469 -16.89 52.21 -7.73
C GLN A 469 -15.60 52.76 -8.27
N PHE A 470 -15.29 54.02 -8.02
CA PHE A 470 -14.05 54.66 -8.40
C PHE A 470 -12.85 54.04 -7.70
N TYR A 471 -12.94 53.76 -6.39
CA TYR A 471 -11.89 53.04 -5.65
C TYR A 471 -11.57 51.67 -6.23
N TYR A 472 -12.59 50.85 -6.50
CA TYR A 472 -12.39 49.54 -7.08
C TYR A 472 -11.87 49.60 -8.53
N ALA A 473 -12.33 50.57 -9.35
CA ALA A 473 -11.81 50.76 -10.70
C ALA A 473 -10.33 51.18 -10.68
N TRP A 474 -9.97 52.13 -9.81
CA TRP A 474 -8.61 52.58 -9.61
C TRP A 474 -7.69 51.46 -9.15
N MET A 475 -8.14 50.57 -8.24
CA MET A 475 -7.41 49.42 -7.78
C MET A 475 -7.14 48.38 -8.89
N GLN A 476 -8.04 48.28 -9.88
CA GLN A 476 -7.89 47.37 -11.02
C GLN A 476 -6.93 47.90 -12.11
N GLU A 477 -6.72 49.22 -12.17
CA GLU A 477 -5.86 49.89 -13.13
C GLU A 477 -4.37 49.92 -12.68
N LYS A 478 -4.07 49.71 -11.41
CA LYS A 478 -2.75 49.69 -10.80
C LYS A 478 -2.23 48.27 -10.65
#